data_313065ca899a5ea13c404cb9fbde5b9e
#
_entry.id   313065ca899a5ea13c404cb9fbde5b9e
#
_cell.length_a   1.000
_cell.length_b   1.000
_cell.length_c   1.000
_cell.angle_alpha   90.00
_cell.angle_beta   90.00
_cell.angle_gamma   90.00
#
_symmetry.space_group_name_H-M   'P 1'
#
loop_
_entity.id
_entity.type
_entity.pdbx_description
1 polymer ?
#
loop_
_entity_poly.entity_id
_entity_poly.type
_entity_poly.pdbx_seq_one_letter_code
_entity_poly.pdbx_strand_id
1 'polypeptide(L)'
;MAEENKKGGFWASLFGRNKKQDEPKIEPTIEEKIKDIGPSIEKLETHDLVEEPSELETVESAVDSKPFLAESIETNEIVEEEKIQEISTSLEPVEEIIEAKNLEDNLPITENLVESEIVEDIKDELQPVVEIETREKPSEGGFFSRLVKGLLKTKQNIGAGFRSFFLGKKIDDELFEELEEQLLIADIGVPTTSKIIKNLTEHASRKELQDAELLYQQLKVEMADILEPVAQSLEIDSTKKPYVILMVGVNGVGKTTTIGKLARKFQAEGKSVMLAAGDTFRAAAVEQLQVWGERNHIPVVAQSTGSDSASVIFDAMQSAAARNIDILIADTAGRLQNKNNLMDELKKIVRVMKKYDETAPHEIMLTLDAGTGQNAISQAKLFNEAVGLTGISLTKLDGTAKGGVIFAIADQFRLPIRYIGVGEKIEDLREFNAKEFIEALFVHEEE
;
A
#
# COMPACT_ATOMS: atom_id res chain seq x y z
N MET A 1 8.93 37.17 49.64
CA MET A 1 9.36 37.50 48.28
C MET A 1 9.60 36.17 47.58
N ALA A 2 8.63 35.73 46.84
CA ALA A 2 8.72 34.54 46.00
C ALA A 2 8.20 34.98 44.63
N GLU A 3 9.06 34.90 43.62
CA GLU A 3 8.73 35.19 42.21
C GLU A 3 8.02 33.98 41.63
N GLU A 4 6.77 34.17 41.26
CA GLU A 4 6.01 33.22 40.46
C GLU A 4 6.41 33.33 38.98
N ASN A 5 7.08 32.32 38.48
CA ASN A 5 7.29 32.10 37.04
C ASN A 5 6.03 31.50 36.38
N LYS A 6 5.23 32.35 35.77
CA LYS A 6 4.14 31.90 34.87
C LYS A 6 4.74 31.52 33.53
N LYS A 7 4.82 30.21 33.24
CA LYS A 7 5.00 29.68 31.89
C LYS A 7 3.66 29.81 31.14
N GLY A 8 3.56 30.76 30.24
CA GLY A 8 2.42 30.88 29.32
C GLY A 8 2.46 29.73 28.31
N GLY A 9 1.41 28.94 28.26
CA GLY A 9 1.26 27.82 27.32
C GLY A 9 1.21 28.29 25.86
N PHE A 10 1.56 27.39 24.96
CA PHE A 10 1.64 27.53 23.51
C PHE A 10 0.39 28.17 22.87
N TRP A 11 -0.78 28.01 23.47
CA TRP A 11 -2.09 28.50 22.99
C TRP A 11 -2.31 30.00 23.11
N ALA A 12 -1.60 30.70 24.00
CA ALA A 12 -1.69 32.17 24.12
C ALA A 12 -1.18 32.92 22.87
N SER A 13 -0.38 32.26 22.02
CA SER A 13 0.14 32.77 20.76
C SER A 13 -0.86 32.67 19.59
N LEU A 14 -1.83 31.72 19.65
CA LEU A 14 -2.74 31.46 18.52
C LEU A 14 -4.02 32.31 18.54
N PHE A 15 -4.40 32.89 19.70
CA PHE A 15 -5.69 33.62 19.85
C PHE A 15 -5.55 35.06 20.38
N GLY A 16 -4.34 35.65 20.34
CA GLY A 16 -4.04 36.96 20.91
C GLY A 16 -4.08 38.13 19.95
N ARG A 17 -5.18 38.86 19.95
CA ARG A 17 -5.29 40.32 19.67
C ARG A 17 -5.19 40.85 18.24
N ASN A 18 -6.38 41.17 17.73
CA ASN A 18 -6.64 42.26 16.77
C ASN A 18 -5.91 43.55 17.16
N LYS A 19 -4.94 44.01 16.35
CA LYS A 19 -4.54 45.38 16.22
C LYS A 19 -4.64 45.77 14.75
N LYS A 20 -5.52 46.75 14.50
CA LYS A 20 -5.60 47.49 13.24
C LYS A 20 -4.23 48.08 12.91
N GLN A 21 -3.76 47.85 11.68
CA GLN A 21 -3.03 48.87 10.91
C GLN A 21 -2.66 48.31 9.52
N ASP A 22 -3.00 49.17 8.54
CA ASP A 22 -2.40 49.36 7.22
C ASP A 22 -2.56 48.26 6.14
N GLU A 23 -3.43 48.58 5.19
CA GLU A 23 -3.58 47.92 3.90
C GLU A 23 -2.30 48.03 3.08
N PRO A 24 -1.78 46.91 2.56
CA PRO A 24 -0.85 46.95 1.42
C PRO A 24 -1.61 46.89 0.11
N LYS A 25 -1.20 47.72 -0.84
CA LYS A 25 -1.67 47.87 -2.21
C LYS A 25 -1.69 46.50 -2.92
N ILE A 26 -2.84 46.21 -3.52
CA ILE A 26 -3.08 45.06 -4.39
C ILE A 26 -2.40 45.33 -5.72
N GLU A 27 -1.47 44.48 -6.13
CA GLU A 27 -1.01 44.35 -7.52
C GLU A 27 -2.05 43.58 -8.35
N PRO A 28 -2.31 43.96 -9.61
CA PRO A 28 -3.40 43.40 -10.40
C PRO A 28 -3.08 41.98 -10.90
N THR A 29 -4.07 41.14 -10.80
CA THR A 29 -4.13 39.73 -11.24
C THR A 29 -3.94 39.60 -12.76
N ILE A 30 -3.38 38.45 -13.15
CA ILE A 30 -3.01 38.07 -14.54
C ILE A 30 -4.16 38.18 -15.57
N GLU A 31 -5.42 38.24 -15.15
CA GLU A 31 -6.58 38.37 -16.05
C GLU A 31 -6.77 39.75 -16.70
N GLU A 32 -6.14 40.80 -16.21
CA GLU A 32 -6.22 42.14 -16.82
C GLU A 32 -5.18 42.41 -17.93
N LYS A 33 -4.22 41.52 -18.13
CA LYS A 33 -3.16 41.67 -19.15
C LYS A 33 -3.51 40.99 -20.52
N ILE A 34 -4.68 40.42 -20.67
CA ILE A 34 -5.07 39.68 -21.91
C ILE A 34 -5.96 40.56 -22.85
N LYS A 35 -6.29 41.80 -22.47
CA LYS A 35 -7.20 42.64 -23.28
C LYS A 35 -6.57 43.54 -24.32
N ASP A 36 -5.26 43.56 -24.49
CA ASP A 36 -4.57 44.50 -25.38
C ASP A 36 -3.73 43.87 -26.51
N ILE A 37 -4.19 42.74 -27.09
CA ILE A 37 -3.66 42.25 -28.35
C ILE A 37 -4.84 42.00 -29.32
N GLY A 38 -5.11 42.98 -30.14
CA GLY A 38 -6.12 42.89 -31.21
C GLY A 38 -5.62 42.13 -32.45
N PRO A 39 -6.48 41.91 -33.42
CA PRO A 39 -6.43 40.77 -34.34
C PRO A 39 -5.70 41.08 -35.64
N SER A 40 -4.85 40.18 -36.07
CA SER A 40 -4.45 40.07 -37.49
C SER A 40 -3.96 38.66 -37.75
N ILE A 41 -4.68 37.92 -38.56
CA ILE A 41 -4.22 37.10 -39.67
C ILE A 41 -5.46 36.53 -40.40
N GLU A 42 -5.62 37.03 -41.60
CA GLU A 42 -6.54 36.53 -42.64
C GLU A 42 -6.07 35.21 -43.24
N LYS A 43 -7.09 34.38 -43.54
CA LYS A 43 -7.25 33.51 -44.73
C LYS A 43 -6.03 32.82 -45.33
N LEU A 44 -6.11 31.51 -45.38
CA LEU A 44 -5.75 30.77 -46.62
C LEU A 44 -6.66 29.55 -46.80
N GLU A 45 -7.05 29.41 -48.05
CA GLU A 45 -8.20 28.70 -48.59
C GLU A 45 -8.03 27.18 -48.70
N THR A 46 -9.19 26.54 -48.72
CA THR A 46 -9.51 25.17 -49.15
C THR A 46 -9.06 24.85 -50.56
N HIS A 47 -8.59 23.64 -50.80
CA HIS A 47 -8.78 22.94 -52.08
C HIS A 47 -9.07 21.46 -51.86
N ASP A 48 -10.25 21.08 -52.33
CA ASP A 48 -10.71 19.74 -52.60
C ASP A 48 -9.82 19.01 -53.59
N LEU A 49 -9.71 17.70 -53.49
CA LEU A 49 -9.91 16.78 -54.62
C LEU A 49 -10.09 15.34 -54.15
N VAL A 50 -11.20 14.80 -54.57
CA VAL A 50 -11.73 13.46 -54.59
C VAL A 50 -10.92 12.59 -55.57
N GLU A 51 -10.72 11.29 -55.25
CA GLU A 51 -10.97 10.15 -56.15
C GLU A 51 -10.56 8.81 -55.53
N GLU A 52 -11.53 7.92 -55.37
CA GLU A 52 -11.44 6.46 -55.39
C GLU A 52 -11.70 5.98 -56.83
N PRO A 53 -11.70 4.66 -57.16
CA PRO A 53 -11.11 3.42 -56.70
C PRO A 53 -10.51 2.55 -57.82
N SER A 54 -9.97 1.37 -57.52
CA SER A 54 -10.01 0.10 -58.30
C SER A 54 -8.80 -0.79 -57.90
N GLU A 55 -8.86 -2.02 -57.73
CA GLU A 55 -9.40 -3.25 -58.22
C GLU A 55 -8.62 -4.42 -57.59
N LEU A 56 -9.33 -5.47 -57.38
CA LEU A 56 -8.96 -6.81 -56.99
C LEU A 56 -7.86 -7.46 -57.85
N GLU A 57 -6.95 -8.23 -57.20
CA GLU A 57 -6.48 -9.49 -57.78
C GLU A 57 -6.23 -10.56 -56.71
N THR A 58 -7.01 -11.60 -56.82
CA THR A 58 -6.90 -12.90 -56.19
C THR A 58 -5.82 -13.75 -56.86
N VAL A 59 -4.98 -14.42 -56.07
CA VAL A 59 -4.28 -15.63 -56.53
C VAL A 59 -4.36 -16.71 -55.49
N GLU A 60 -5.15 -17.72 -55.79
CA GLU A 60 -5.09 -19.08 -55.23
C GLU A 60 -3.86 -19.83 -55.75
N SER A 61 -3.24 -20.63 -54.87
CA SER A 61 -2.78 -22.03 -55.16
C SER A 61 -1.96 -22.55 -53.98
N ALA A 62 -2.41 -23.52 -53.39
CA ALA A 62 -2.35 -24.97 -53.54
C ALA A 62 -1.41 -25.63 -52.50
N VAL A 63 -2.06 -26.31 -51.62
CA VAL A 63 -1.80 -27.57 -50.92
C VAL A 63 -0.50 -28.30 -51.32
N ASP A 64 0.34 -28.64 -50.33
CA ASP A 64 0.86 -30.03 -50.31
C ASP A 64 1.09 -30.49 -48.85
N SER A 65 0.44 -31.62 -48.54
CA SER A 65 0.43 -32.33 -47.32
C SER A 65 1.41 -33.51 -47.37
N LYS A 66 2.30 -33.70 -46.44
CA LYS A 66 2.79 -35.05 -46.07
C LYS A 66 3.17 -35.14 -44.60
N PRO A 67 2.88 -36.28 -43.96
CA PRO A 67 3.07 -36.49 -42.52
C PRO A 67 4.47 -37.00 -42.20
N PHE A 68 5.01 -36.60 -41.04
CA PHE A 68 6.23 -37.21 -40.48
C PHE A 68 5.89 -37.97 -39.20
N LEU A 69 6.36 -39.23 -39.21
CA LEU A 69 6.15 -40.28 -38.22
C LEU A 69 6.78 -39.94 -36.86
N ALA A 70 6.12 -40.51 -35.85
CA ALA A 70 6.64 -40.64 -34.49
C ALA A 70 7.81 -41.61 -34.44
N GLU A 71 8.88 -41.22 -33.78
CA GLU A 71 9.92 -42.10 -33.22
C GLU A 71 10.30 -41.67 -31.80
N SER A 72 10.01 -42.60 -30.92
CA SER A 72 10.56 -42.96 -29.61
C SER A 72 11.51 -42.00 -28.88
N ILE A 73 11.01 -41.58 -27.72
CA ILE A 73 11.79 -41.03 -26.60
C ILE A 73 12.20 -42.21 -25.71
N GLU A 74 13.45 -42.53 -25.66
CA GLU A 74 14.12 -43.22 -24.54
C GLU A 74 15.53 -42.65 -24.37
N THR A 75 15.93 -42.48 -23.10
CA THR A 75 17.26 -42.15 -22.58
C THR A 75 17.63 -40.68 -22.49
N ASN A 76 17.41 -40.06 -21.32
CA ASN A 76 18.25 -39.04 -20.73
C ASN A 76 17.94 -38.83 -19.21
N GLU A 77 18.16 -39.91 -18.44
CA GLU A 77 18.04 -39.80 -16.95
C GLU A 77 19.39 -39.98 -16.22
N ILE A 78 20.53 -39.84 -16.87
CA ILE A 78 21.84 -40.12 -16.23
C ILE A 78 22.80 -38.89 -16.21
N VAL A 79 22.40 -37.70 -16.59
CA VAL A 79 23.36 -36.56 -16.68
C VAL A 79 23.12 -35.51 -15.56
N GLU A 80 22.13 -35.61 -14.72
CA GLU A 80 21.91 -34.58 -13.68
C GLU A 80 22.52 -34.83 -12.31
N GLU A 81 23.01 -36.04 -12.00
CA GLU A 81 23.63 -36.31 -10.70
C GLU A 81 25.13 -35.91 -10.62
N GLU A 82 25.84 -35.74 -11.73
CA GLU A 82 27.27 -35.30 -11.70
C GLU A 82 27.47 -33.78 -11.57
N LYS A 83 26.44 -32.95 -11.83
CA LYS A 83 26.59 -31.50 -11.72
C LYS A 83 26.36 -30.95 -10.32
N ILE A 84 25.77 -31.71 -9.42
CA ILE A 84 25.50 -31.28 -8.02
C ILE A 84 26.73 -31.47 -7.13
N GLN A 85 27.68 -32.33 -7.50
CA GLN A 85 28.89 -32.56 -6.72
C GLN A 85 30.03 -31.56 -7.00
N GLU A 86 30.05 -30.87 -8.13
CA GLU A 86 31.08 -29.85 -8.43
C GLU A 86 30.81 -28.47 -7.82
N ILE A 87 29.59 -28.19 -7.38
CA ILE A 87 29.24 -26.87 -6.78
C ILE A 87 29.52 -26.84 -5.27
N SER A 88 29.68 -27.99 -4.62
CA SER A 88 29.87 -28.05 -3.16
C SER A 88 31.35 -27.93 -2.72
N THR A 89 32.31 -27.87 -3.64
CA THR A 89 33.74 -27.85 -3.32
C THR A 89 34.45 -26.51 -3.60
N SER A 90 33.70 -25.44 -3.95
CA SER A 90 34.30 -24.13 -4.28
C SER A 90 33.84 -22.97 -3.35
N LEU A 91 33.36 -23.27 -2.17
CA LEU A 91 33.06 -22.23 -1.14
C LEU A 91 34.22 -22.25 -0.12
N GLU A 92 35.21 -21.40 -0.31
CA GLU A 92 36.16 -21.04 0.75
C GLU A 92 35.45 -20.26 1.85
N PRO A 93 35.83 -20.46 3.14
CA PRO A 93 35.13 -19.82 4.24
C PRO A 93 35.36 -18.31 4.23
N VAL A 94 34.26 -17.57 4.42
CA VAL A 94 34.18 -16.11 4.36
C VAL A 94 35.05 -15.39 5.42
N GLU A 95 35.65 -16.11 6.36
CA GLU A 95 36.52 -15.55 7.40
C GLU A 95 37.88 -15.09 6.91
N GLU A 96 38.41 -15.62 5.79
CA GLU A 96 39.74 -15.20 5.25
C GLU A 96 39.71 -13.92 4.41
N ILE A 97 38.53 -13.44 4.01
CA ILE A 97 38.38 -12.21 3.20
C ILE A 97 38.42 -10.95 4.05
N ILE A 98 38.17 -11.07 5.35
CA ILE A 98 38.12 -9.92 6.28
C ILE A 98 39.51 -9.49 6.76
N GLU A 99 40.51 -10.37 6.77
CA GLU A 99 41.89 -10.04 7.20
C GLU A 99 42.80 -9.41 6.12
N ALA A 100 42.43 -9.50 4.85
CA ALA A 100 43.28 -9.01 3.75
C ALA A 100 43.00 -7.53 3.34
N LYS A 101 42.04 -6.84 3.94
CA LYS A 101 41.67 -5.44 3.59
C LYS A 101 42.07 -4.38 4.60
N ASN A 102 42.86 -4.71 5.62
CA ASN A 102 43.23 -3.76 6.68
C ASN A 102 44.62 -3.10 6.49
N LEU A 103 45.08 -2.94 5.28
CA LEU A 103 46.30 -2.17 5.01
C LEU A 103 46.09 -1.34 3.73
N GLU A 104 45.84 -0.06 3.92
CA GLU A 104 46.30 1.13 3.22
C GLU A 104 45.30 2.27 3.13
N ASP A 105 45.64 3.31 3.86
CA ASP A 105 45.53 4.76 3.61
C ASP A 105 44.18 5.50 3.38
N ASN A 106 43.86 6.30 4.38
CA ASN A 106 43.40 7.71 4.37
C ASN A 106 42.81 8.30 3.07
N LEU A 107 41.46 8.34 2.97
CA LEU A 107 40.71 9.39 2.31
C LEU A 107 39.30 9.56 2.95
N PRO A 108 38.63 10.73 2.87
CA PRO A 108 37.62 11.12 3.83
C PRO A 108 36.19 10.69 3.44
N ILE A 109 35.51 10.13 4.42
CA ILE A 109 34.06 10.21 4.74
C ILE A 109 33.11 10.48 3.55
N THR A 110 32.80 9.44 2.77
CA THR A 110 31.57 9.29 1.99
C THR A 110 31.11 7.83 1.86
N GLU A 111 31.80 6.89 2.49
CA GLU A 111 31.53 5.43 2.33
C GLU A 111 30.47 4.86 3.26
N ASN A 112 30.08 5.56 4.33
CA ASN A 112 29.14 5.02 5.32
C ASN A 112 27.67 4.90 4.85
N LEU A 113 27.32 5.46 3.69
CA LEU A 113 25.94 5.35 3.17
C LEU A 113 25.79 4.14 2.23
N VAL A 114 26.85 3.77 1.51
CA VAL A 114 26.79 2.67 0.54
C VAL A 114 26.90 1.29 1.22
N GLU A 115 27.67 1.18 2.31
CA GLU A 115 27.77 -0.08 3.06
C GLU A 115 26.49 -0.41 3.85
N SER A 116 25.76 0.61 4.35
CA SER A 116 24.48 0.39 5.02
C SER A 116 23.41 -0.10 4.04
N GLU A 117 23.40 0.41 2.81
CA GLU A 117 22.47 -0.02 1.76
C GLU A 117 22.69 -1.46 1.31
N ILE A 118 23.96 -1.87 1.15
CA ILE A 118 24.29 -3.26 0.74
C ILE A 118 23.94 -4.27 1.86
N VAL A 119 24.13 -3.90 3.12
CA VAL A 119 23.80 -4.79 4.25
C VAL A 119 22.30 -4.91 4.47
N GLU A 120 21.52 -3.86 4.19
CA GLU A 120 20.06 -3.95 4.23
C GLU A 120 19.49 -4.75 3.05
N ASP A 121 20.03 -4.60 1.85
CA ASP A 121 19.63 -5.41 0.70
C ASP A 121 19.94 -6.92 0.92
N ILE A 122 21.07 -7.26 1.54
CA ILE A 122 21.41 -8.66 1.88
C ILE A 122 20.49 -9.19 2.99
N LYS A 123 20.10 -8.38 3.96
CA LYS A 123 19.13 -8.78 5.01
C LYS A 123 17.72 -8.99 4.46
N ASP A 124 17.30 -8.19 3.47
CA ASP A 124 16.03 -8.37 2.78
C ASP A 124 16.01 -9.64 1.90
N GLU A 125 17.15 -10.03 1.32
CA GLU A 125 17.28 -11.28 0.54
C GLU A 125 17.32 -12.52 1.44
N LEU A 126 17.78 -12.39 2.70
CA LEU A 126 17.88 -13.48 3.67
C LEU A 126 16.67 -13.63 4.59
N GLN A 127 15.58 -12.89 4.39
CA GLN A 127 14.35 -13.16 5.13
C GLN A 127 13.88 -14.58 4.79
N PRO A 128 13.71 -15.44 5.81
CA PRO A 128 13.28 -16.81 5.56
C PRO A 128 11.94 -16.76 4.81
N VAL A 129 11.82 -17.58 3.78
CA VAL A 129 10.52 -17.86 3.15
C VAL A 129 9.58 -18.22 4.28
N VAL A 130 8.65 -17.33 4.61
CA VAL A 130 7.64 -17.62 5.62
C VAL A 130 6.87 -18.81 5.09
N GLU A 131 7.10 -19.99 5.68
CA GLU A 131 6.29 -21.16 5.42
C GLU A 131 4.88 -20.83 5.87
N ILE A 132 4.04 -20.40 4.92
CA ILE A 132 2.61 -20.32 5.17
C ILE A 132 2.14 -21.77 5.33
N GLU A 133 2.02 -22.21 6.58
CA GLU A 133 1.53 -23.55 6.90
C GLU A 133 0.16 -23.74 6.27
N THR A 134 0.09 -24.56 5.23
CA THR A 134 -1.12 -24.82 4.45
C THR A 134 -2.08 -25.82 5.12
N ARG A 135 -1.75 -26.32 6.33
CA ARG A 135 -2.61 -27.17 7.16
C ARG A 135 -2.90 -26.49 8.49
N GLU A 136 -3.66 -25.42 8.43
CA GLU A 136 -4.10 -24.75 9.63
C GLU A 136 -5.24 -25.51 10.28
N LYS A 137 -5.08 -25.83 11.58
CA LYS A 137 -6.20 -26.21 12.43
C LYS A 137 -7.17 -25.00 12.43
N PRO A 138 -8.51 -25.23 12.37
CA PRO A 138 -9.47 -24.15 12.50
C PRO A 138 -9.12 -23.29 13.72
N SER A 139 -8.95 -21.99 13.54
CA SER A 139 -8.64 -21.10 14.67
C SER A 139 -9.85 -21.07 15.60
N GLU A 140 -9.64 -21.30 16.88
CA GLU A 140 -10.68 -21.10 17.90
C GLU A 140 -11.03 -19.60 17.97
N GLY A 141 -12.30 -19.29 17.74
CA GLY A 141 -12.85 -17.94 17.79
C GLY A 141 -13.13 -17.31 16.43
N GLY A 142 -14.19 -16.48 16.35
CA GLY A 142 -14.57 -15.73 15.16
C GLY A 142 -13.55 -14.62 14.80
N PHE A 143 -13.71 -14.00 13.63
CA PHE A 143 -12.84 -12.91 13.19
C PHE A 143 -12.78 -11.75 14.20
N PHE A 144 -13.90 -11.36 14.78
CA PHE A 144 -13.96 -10.30 15.78
C PHE A 144 -13.03 -10.57 17.00
N SER A 145 -13.00 -11.81 17.50
CA SER A 145 -12.07 -12.19 18.58
C SER A 145 -10.60 -12.06 18.15
N ARG A 146 -10.27 -12.40 16.88
CA ARG A 146 -8.91 -12.20 16.33
C ARG A 146 -8.60 -10.73 16.14
N LEU A 147 -9.55 -9.94 15.70
CA LEU A 147 -9.42 -8.48 15.56
C LEU A 147 -9.13 -7.84 16.92
N VAL A 148 -9.90 -8.19 17.96
CA VAL A 148 -9.67 -7.70 19.34
C VAL A 148 -8.28 -8.08 19.81
N LYS A 149 -7.85 -9.35 19.62
CA LYS A 149 -6.50 -9.81 19.97
C LYS A 149 -5.41 -9.10 19.17
N GLY A 150 -5.63 -8.92 17.87
CA GLY A 150 -4.70 -8.21 16.99
C GLY A 150 -4.54 -6.74 17.38
N LEU A 151 -5.61 -6.10 17.80
CA LEU A 151 -5.59 -4.69 18.22
C LEU A 151 -5.16 -4.49 19.68
N LEU A 152 -4.75 -5.55 20.42
CA LEU A 152 -4.49 -5.45 21.86
C LEU A 152 -3.47 -4.35 22.21
N LYS A 153 -2.36 -4.27 21.46
CA LYS A 153 -1.33 -3.24 21.70
C LYS A 153 -1.84 -1.83 21.34
N THR A 154 -2.57 -1.70 20.23
CA THR A 154 -3.22 -0.44 19.84
C THR A 154 -4.29 -0.05 20.84
N LYS A 155 -5.10 -1.01 21.29
CA LYS A 155 -6.14 -0.83 22.29
C LYS A 155 -5.60 -0.34 23.63
N GLN A 156 -4.45 -0.86 24.09
CA GLN A 156 -3.82 -0.39 25.32
C GLN A 156 -3.47 1.09 25.27
N ASN A 157 -3.08 1.59 24.10
CA ASN A 157 -2.75 3.00 23.92
C ASN A 157 -3.99 3.88 23.67
N ILE A 158 -4.98 3.39 22.92
CA ILE A 158 -6.16 4.17 22.52
C ILE A 158 -7.40 3.82 23.39
N GLY A 159 -7.75 2.54 23.48
CA GLY A 159 -9.03 2.12 24.07
C GLY A 159 -9.05 2.11 25.60
N ALA A 160 -8.20 1.27 26.21
CA ALA A 160 -8.14 1.13 27.67
C ALA A 160 -7.46 2.34 28.32
N GLY A 161 -6.46 2.93 27.65
CA GLY A 161 -5.79 4.15 28.09
C GLY A 161 -6.77 5.31 28.23
N PHE A 162 -7.60 5.55 27.22
CA PHE A 162 -8.55 6.66 27.25
C PHE A 162 -9.64 6.51 28.30
N ARG A 163 -10.21 5.33 28.53
CA ARG A 163 -11.24 5.19 29.56
C ARG A 163 -10.71 5.48 30.96
N SER A 164 -9.56 4.90 31.32
CA SER A 164 -8.93 5.19 32.61
C SER A 164 -8.54 6.66 32.74
N PHE A 165 -8.20 7.29 31.62
CA PHE A 165 -7.88 8.70 31.52
C PHE A 165 -9.08 9.60 31.84
N PHE A 166 -10.29 9.26 31.37
CA PHE A 166 -11.52 10.05 31.61
C PHE A 166 -12.13 9.81 33.00
N LEU A 167 -11.88 8.66 33.63
CA LEU A 167 -12.51 8.29 34.91
C LEU A 167 -12.21 9.30 36.03
N GLY A 168 -13.28 9.98 36.50
CA GLY A 168 -13.21 10.89 37.62
C GLY A 168 -12.57 12.25 37.33
N LYS A 169 -12.22 12.54 36.09
CA LYS A 169 -11.71 13.86 35.67
C LYS A 169 -12.83 14.85 35.40
N LYS A 170 -12.51 16.13 35.55
CA LYS A 170 -13.36 17.25 35.14
C LYS A 170 -13.02 17.61 33.70
N ILE A 171 -14.02 18.10 32.97
CA ILE A 171 -13.83 18.62 31.62
C ILE A 171 -13.29 20.05 31.75
N ASP A 172 -11.98 20.20 31.56
CA ASP A 172 -11.23 21.44 31.58
C ASP A 172 -10.16 21.45 30.46
N ASP A 173 -9.45 22.54 30.34
CA ASP A 173 -8.43 22.69 29.29
C ASP A 173 -7.27 21.68 29.47
N GLU A 174 -6.93 21.33 30.73
CA GLU A 174 -5.90 20.35 31.04
C GLU A 174 -6.27 18.95 30.51
N LEU A 175 -7.55 18.56 30.63
CA LEU A 175 -8.05 17.28 30.07
C LEU A 175 -7.88 17.23 28.54
N PHE A 176 -8.15 18.32 27.82
CA PHE A 176 -8.01 18.35 26.37
C PHE A 176 -6.54 18.34 25.94
N GLU A 177 -5.64 19.03 26.67
CA GLU A 177 -4.19 18.98 26.41
C GLU A 177 -3.63 17.57 26.60
N GLU A 178 -3.99 16.89 27.69
CA GLU A 178 -3.59 15.50 27.94
C GLU A 178 -4.20 14.53 26.90
N LEU A 179 -5.46 14.74 26.48
CA LEU A 179 -6.08 13.93 25.44
C LEU A 179 -5.37 14.10 24.09
N GLU A 180 -4.99 15.33 23.74
CA GLU A 180 -4.20 15.60 22.53
C GLU A 180 -2.90 14.83 22.55
N GLU A 181 -2.17 14.83 23.68
CA GLU A 181 -0.93 14.07 23.84
C GLU A 181 -1.15 12.56 23.65
N GLN A 182 -2.22 12.00 24.24
CA GLN A 182 -2.53 10.57 24.10
C GLN A 182 -2.86 10.18 22.64
N LEU A 183 -3.60 11.02 21.92
CA LEU A 183 -3.92 10.80 20.50
C LEU A 183 -2.65 10.84 19.63
N LEU A 184 -1.71 11.74 19.95
CA LEU A 184 -0.41 11.81 19.27
C LEU A 184 0.47 10.59 19.53
N ILE A 185 0.54 10.12 20.80
CA ILE A 185 1.27 8.90 21.19
C ILE A 185 0.71 7.68 20.45
N ALA A 186 -0.59 7.66 20.17
CA ALA A 186 -1.25 6.62 19.40
C ALA A 186 -1.00 6.68 17.90
N ASP A 187 -0.16 7.62 17.41
CA ASP A 187 0.13 7.84 15.97
C ASP A 187 -1.08 8.32 15.12
N ILE A 188 -2.08 8.96 15.73
CA ILE A 188 -3.22 9.56 15.00
C ILE A 188 -2.75 10.74 14.13
N GLY A 189 -1.64 11.39 14.52
CA GLY A 189 -1.02 12.48 13.79
C GLY A 189 -1.66 13.85 14.05
N VAL A 190 -0.83 14.90 13.98
CA VAL A 190 -1.21 16.25 14.42
C VAL A 190 -2.49 16.79 13.75
N PRO A 191 -2.65 16.74 12.40
CA PRO A 191 -3.83 17.34 11.77
C PRO A 191 -5.15 16.69 12.23
N THR A 192 -5.17 15.35 12.29
CA THR A 192 -6.35 14.58 12.66
C THR A 192 -6.65 14.73 14.16
N THR A 193 -5.62 14.72 15.00
CA THR A 193 -5.74 14.98 16.45
C THR A 193 -6.35 16.36 16.70
N SER A 194 -5.81 17.41 16.10
CA SER A 194 -6.34 18.78 16.27
C SER A 194 -7.81 18.89 15.82
N LYS A 195 -8.20 18.16 14.78
CA LYS A 195 -9.59 18.11 14.33
C LYS A 195 -10.50 17.44 15.38
N ILE A 196 -10.08 16.29 15.92
CA ILE A 196 -10.83 15.57 16.96
C ILE A 196 -11.00 16.47 18.20
N ILE A 197 -9.90 17.04 18.70
CA ILE A 197 -9.91 17.91 19.89
C ILE A 197 -10.83 19.12 19.69
N LYS A 198 -10.75 19.77 18.52
CA LYS A 198 -11.59 20.90 18.18
C LYS A 198 -13.07 20.52 18.23
N ASN A 199 -13.47 19.43 17.60
CA ASN A 199 -14.85 18.97 17.59
C ASN A 199 -15.34 18.64 19.00
N LEU A 200 -14.55 17.93 19.79
CA LEU A 200 -14.87 17.60 21.19
C LEU A 200 -15.04 18.87 22.05
N THR A 201 -14.15 19.85 21.90
CA THR A 201 -14.22 21.13 22.63
C THR A 201 -15.51 21.91 22.24
N GLU A 202 -15.88 21.90 20.96
CA GLU A 202 -17.13 22.54 20.52
C GLU A 202 -18.37 21.87 21.12
N HIS A 203 -18.38 20.53 21.22
CA HIS A 203 -19.47 19.79 21.90
C HIS A 203 -19.50 20.08 23.38
N ALA A 204 -18.37 20.09 24.07
CA ALA A 204 -18.27 20.41 25.50
C ALA A 204 -18.75 21.83 25.82
N SER A 205 -18.41 22.81 24.96
CA SER A 205 -18.78 24.21 25.16
C SER A 205 -20.28 24.48 25.02
N ARG A 206 -21.01 23.62 24.27
CA ARG A 206 -22.51 23.71 24.14
C ARG A 206 -23.28 23.21 25.36
N LYS A 207 -22.59 22.88 26.49
CA LYS A 207 -23.16 22.31 27.70
C LYS A 207 -23.84 20.93 27.52
N GLU A 208 -23.60 20.29 26.41
CA GLU A 208 -24.16 18.97 26.12
C GLU A 208 -23.33 17.87 26.84
N LEU A 209 -22.06 18.14 27.11
CA LEU A 209 -21.13 17.23 27.76
C LEU A 209 -20.66 17.83 29.11
N GLN A 210 -21.32 17.43 30.19
CA GLN A 210 -20.92 17.81 31.57
C GLN A 210 -20.18 16.68 32.31
N ASP A 211 -20.14 15.49 31.69
CA ASP A 211 -19.56 14.28 32.25
C ASP A 211 -18.45 13.76 31.34
N ALA A 212 -17.33 13.40 31.92
CA ALA A 212 -16.21 12.84 31.21
C ALA A 212 -16.56 11.51 30.48
N GLU A 213 -17.51 10.73 30.99
CA GLU A 213 -18.01 9.54 30.31
C GLU A 213 -18.73 9.89 29.00
N LEU A 214 -19.52 10.96 28.98
CA LEU A 214 -20.18 11.44 27.75
C LEU A 214 -19.15 11.95 26.73
N LEU A 215 -18.07 12.61 27.20
CA LEU A 215 -16.99 13.06 26.34
C LEU A 215 -16.23 11.85 25.74
N TYR A 216 -16.04 10.78 26.51
CA TYR A 216 -15.48 9.53 25.99
C TYR A 216 -16.35 8.86 24.93
N GLN A 217 -17.68 8.86 25.11
CA GLN A 217 -18.60 8.36 24.08
C GLN A 217 -18.56 9.22 22.81
N GLN A 218 -18.48 10.56 22.99
CA GLN A 218 -18.34 11.47 21.84
C GLN A 218 -17.02 11.25 21.10
N LEU A 219 -15.90 10.99 21.79
CA LEU A 219 -14.63 10.63 21.16
C LEU A 219 -14.78 9.40 20.24
N LYS A 220 -15.50 8.36 20.70
CA LYS A 220 -15.77 7.19 19.84
C LYS A 220 -16.56 7.53 18.58
N VAL A 221 -17.54 8.43 18.71
CA VAL A 221 -18.33 8.90 17.56
C VAL A 221 -17.45 9.66 16.58
N GLU A 222 -16.64 10.62 17.06
CA GLU A 222 -15.71 11.37 16.21
C GLU A 222 -14.72 10.45 15.47
N MET A 223 -14.21 9.42 16.16
CA MET A 223 -13.30 8.44 15.56
C MET A 223 -14.02 7.54 14.55
N ALA A 224 -15.28 7.15 14.82
CA ALA A 224 -16.10 6.40 13.87
C ALA A 224 -16.40 7.22 12.60
N ASP A 225 -16.75 8.49 12.75
CA ASP A 225 -17.05 9.41 11.64
C ASP A 225 -15.87 9.65 10.70
N ILE A 226 -14.63 9.49 11.19
CA ILE A 226 -13.44 9.55 10.36
C ILE A 226 -13.30 8.28 9.49
N LEU A 227 -13.65 7.11 10.04
CA LEU A 227 -13.43 5.81 9.37
C LEU A 227 -14.60 5.39 8.47
N GLU A 228 -15.82 5.76 8.79
CA GLU A 228 -17.04 5.34 8.07
C GLU A 228 -16.98 5.67 6.56
N PRO A 229 -16.58 6.88 6.13
CA PRO A 229 -16.54 7.22 4.71
C PRO A 229 -15.56 6.40 3.88
N VAL A 230 -14.52 5.84 4.51
CA VAL A 230 -13.47 5.06 3.86
C VAL A 230 -13.63 3.54 4.01
N ALA A 231 -14.61 3.09 4.79
CA ALA A 231 -14.93 1.67 4.95
C ALA A 231 -15.74 1.17 3.73
N GLN A 232 -15.05 0.98 2.61
CA GLN A 232 -15.66 0.59 1.34
C GLN A 232 -15.03 -0.70 0.84
N SER A 233 -15.80 -1.77 0.76
CA SER A 233 -15.36 -3.06 0.21
C SER A 233 -14.93 -2.94 -1.25
N LEU A 234 -14.04 -3.83 -1.68
CA LEU A 234 -13.66 -3.94 -3.08
C LEU A 234 -14.72 -4.72 -3.85
N GLU A 235 -15.39 -4.04 -4.77
CA GLU A 235 -16.37 -4.66 -5.67
C GLU A 235 -15.69 -5.07 -6.98
N ILE A 236 -15.78 -6.37 -7.30
CA ILE A 236 -15.23 -6.92 -8.56
C ILE A 236 -16.30 -6.82 -9.66
N ASP A 237 -16.06 -5.91 -10.60
CA ASP A 237 -16.91 -5.79 -11.79
C ASP A 237 -16.72 -7.01 -12.71
N SER A 238 -17.72 -7.90 -12.73
CA SER A 238 -17.72 -9.12 -13.53
C SER A 238 -17.79 -8.89 -15.04
N THR A 239 -18.06 -7.66 -15.49
CA THR A 239 -18.02 -7.29 -16.91
C THR A 239 -16.58 -7.14 -17.41
N LYS A 240 -15.61 -6.95 -16.49
CA LYS A 240 -14.18 -6.85 -16.77
C LYS A 240 -13.53 -8.22 -16.62
N LYS A 241 -12.91 -8.73 -17.68
CA LYS A 241 -12.22 -10.02 -17.70
C LYS A 241 -10.88 -9.92 -18.44
N PRO A 242 -9.78 -9.87 -17.70
CA PRO A 242 -9.69 -9.92 -16.23
C PRO A 242 -10.02 -8.57 -15.56
N TYR A 243 -10.59 -8.60 -14.34
CA TYR A 243 -10.52 -7.47 -13.43
C TYR A 243 -9.09 -7.38 -12.89
N VAL A 244 -8.41 -6.27 -13.14
CA VAL A 244 -6.97 -6.13 -12.86
C VAL A 244 -6.73 -5.34 -11.60
N ILE A 245 -6.06 -5.98 -10.62
CA ILE A 245 -5.63 -5.39 -9.35
C ILE A 245 -4.11 -5.22 -9.40
N LEU A 246 -3.63 -3.98 -9.33
CA LEU A 246 -2.21 -3.65 -9.22
C LEU A 246 -1.86 -3.42 -7.74
N MET A 247 -1.00 -4.28 -7.17
CA MET A 247 -0.55 -4.16 -5.79
C MET A 247 0.71 -3.33 -5.71
N VAL A 248 0.68 -2.22 -4.97
CA VAL A 248 1.82 -1.32 -4.78
C VAL A 248 2.15 -1.14 -3.30
N GLY A 249 3.37 -0.67 -2.99
CA GLY A 249 3.82 -0.45 -1.62
C GLY A 249 5.30 -0.79 -1.46
N VAL A 250 5.90 -0.42 -0.32
CA VAL A 250 7.32 -0.66 -0.07
C VAL A 250 7.61 -2.14 0.25
N ASN A 251 8.89 -2.53 0.23
CA ASN A 251 9.29 -3.88 0.64
C ASN A 251 8.97 -4.12 2.12
N GLY A 252 8.69 -5.36 2.48
CA GLY A 252 8.45 -5.77 3.87
C GLY A 252 7.06 -5.42 4.43
N VAL A 253 6.22 -4.64 3.73
CA VAL A 253 4.86 -4.31 4.21
C VAL A 253 3.85 -5.46 4.07
N GLY A 254 4.22 -6.57 3.44
CA GLY A 254 3.33 -7.73 3.26
C GLY A 254 2.56 -7.76 1.94
N LYS A 255 3.04 -7.09 0.86
CA LYS A 255 2.40 -7.15 -0.47
C LYS A 255 2.16 -8.57 -0.95
N THR A 256 3.21 -9.36 -1.12
CA THR A 256 3.13 -10.74 -1.63
C THR A 256 2.26 -11.63 -0.76
N THR A 257 2.33 -11.47 0.58
CA THR A 257 1.45 -12.17 1.52
C THR A 257 -0.02 -11.76 1.33
N THR A 258 -0.29 -10.48 1.16
CA THR A 258 -1.65 -9.95 0.90
C THR A 258 -2.19 -10.47 -0.43
N ILE A 259 -1.37 -10.48 -1.49
CA ILE A 259 -1.71 -11.06 -2.80
C ILE A 259 -2.17 -12.51 -2.63
N GLY A 260 -1.38 -13.30 -1.91
CA GLY A 260 -1.69 -14.69 -1.64
C GLY A 260 -3.03 -14.84 -0.92
N LYS A 261 -3.26 -14.12 0.14
CA LYS A 261 -4.52 -14.17 0.91
C LYS A 261 -5.72 -13.74 0.07
N LEU A 262 -5.60 -12.64 -0.72
CA LEU A 262 -6.64 -12.19 -1.63
C LEU A 262 -6.97 -13.22 -2.70
N ALA A 263 -5.95 -13.81 -3.32
CA ALA A 263 -6.13 -14.82 -4.35
C ALA A 263 -6.91 -16.03 -3.81
N ARG A 264 -6.61 -16.49 -2.59
CA ARG A 264 -7.36 -17.55 -1.92
C ARG A 264 -8.80 -17.14 -1.59
N LYS A 265 -8.99 -15.89 -1.12
CA LYS A 265 -10.33 -15.35 -0.85
C LYS A 265 -11.20 -15.39 -2.12
N PHE A 266 -10.71 -14.82 -3.22
CA PHE A 266 -11.46 -14.79 -4.47
C PHE A 266 -11.69 -16.19 -5.05
N GLN A 267 -10.72 -17.11 -4.90
CA GLN A 267 -10.89 -18.52 -5.30
C GLN A 267 -11.99 -19.20 -4.47
N ALA A 268 -12.07 -18.92 -3.16
CA ALA A 268 -13.12 -19.42 -2.29
C ALA A 268 -14.51 -18.85 -2.66
N GLU A 269 -14.56 -17.67 -3.25
CA GLU A 269 -15.76 -17.03 -3.81
C GLU A 269 -16.13 -17.56 -5.22
N GLY A 270 -15.40 -18.57 -5.72
CA GLY A 270 -15.65 -19.20 -7.01
C GLY A 270 -15.12 -18.43 -8.21
N LYS A 271 -14.22 -17.45 -8.00
CA LYS A 271 -13.56 -16.69 -9.06
C LYS A 271 -12.30 -17.40 -9.55
N SER A 272 -12.06 -17.37 -10.84
CA SER A 272 -10.78 -17.76 -11.42
C SER A 272 -9.77 -16.62 -11.23
N VAL A 273 -8.59 -16.95 -10.71
CA VAL A 273 -7.54 -15.96 -10.37
C VAL A 273 -6.25 -16.32 -11.08
N MET A 274 -5.53 -15.31 -11.52
CA MET A 274 -4.15 -15.40 -12.04
C MET A 274 -3.27 -14.37 -11.34
N LEU A 275 -1.98 -14.69 -11.16
CA LEU A 275 -1.00 -13.79 -10.57
C LEU A 275 0.04 -13.38 -11.60
N ALA A 276 0.57 -12.15 -11.47
CA ALA A 276 1.69 -11.66 -12.24
C ALA A 276 2.85 -11.28 -11.30
N ALA A 277 4.02 -11.89 -11.50
CA ALA A 277 5.23 -11.65 -10.72
C ALA A 277 6.00 -10.44 -11.27
N GLY A 278 5.51 -9.22 -11.01
CA GLY A 278 6.11 -7.98 -11.50
C GLY A 278 7.24 -7.43 -10.62
N ASP A 279 7.52 -7.98 -9.42
CA ASP A 279 8.74 -7.69 -8.66
C ASP A 279 9.94 -8.48 -9.22
N THR A 280 10.35 -8.12 -10.43
CA THR A 280 11.39 -8.83 -11.19
C THR A 280 12.81 -8.58 -10.68
N PHE A 281 12.99 -7.60 -9.78
CA PHE A 281 14.29 -7.28 -9.20
C PHE A 281 14.70 -8.26 -8.09
N ARG A 282 13.73 -8.94 -7.47
CA ARG A 282 13.96 -9.87 -6.38
C ARG A 282 13.64 -11.29 -6.81
N ALA A 283 14.69 -12.09 -7.08
CA ALA A 283 14.53 -13.50 -7.44
C ALA A 283 13.65 -14.25 -6.44
N ALA A 284 13.92 -14.08 -5.14
CA ALA A 284 13.15 -14.69 -4.07
C ALA A 284 11.66 -14.27 -4.06
N ALA A 285 11.31 -13.06 -4.49
CA ALA A 285 9.90 -12.63 -4.56
C ALA A 285 9.16 -13.33 -5.70
N VAL A 286 9.80 -13.48 -6.86
CA VAL A 286 9.25 -14.22 -8.00
C VAL A 286 9.05 -15.68 -7.64
N GLU A 287 10.07 -16.34 -7.09
CA GLU A 287 10.02 -17.74 -6.65
C GLU A 287 8.95 -17.95 -5.56
N GLN A 288 8.89 -17.06 -4.57
CA GLN A 288 7.87 -17.11 -3.52
C GLN A 288 6.45 -17.09 -4.10
N LEU A 289 6.21 -16.20 -5.08
CA LEU A 289 4.89 -16.10 -5.71
C LEU A 289 4.56 -17.33 -6.55
N GLN A 290 5.56 -17.90 -7.25
CA GLN A 290 5.40 -19.15 -8.04
C GLN A 290 5.09 -20.34 -7.13
N VAL A 291 5.89 -20.58 -6.08
CA VAL A 291 5.65 -21.65 -5.10
C VAL A 291 4.28 -21.49 -4.45
N TRP A 292 3.88 -20.25 -4.14
CA TRP A 292 2.57 -20.00 -3.58
C TRP A 292 1.45 -20.32 -4.57
N GLY A 293 1.61 -19.95 -5.85
CA GLY A 293 0.67 -20.28 -6.92
C GLY A 293 0.53 -21.78 -7.14
N GLU A 294 1.64 -22.51 -7.19
CA GLU A 294 1.64 -23.98 -7.32
C GLU A 294 0.90 -24.67 -6.17
N ARG A 295 1.21 -24.29 -4.92
CA ARG A 295 0.56 -24.84 -3.72
C ARG A 295 -0.96 -24.64 -3.69
N ASN A 296 -1.44 -23.55 -4.28
CA ASN A 296 -2.85 -23.17 -4.28
C ASN A 296 -3.56 -23.40 -5.64
N HIS A 297 -2.86 -23.99 -6.61
CA HIS A 297 -3.38 -24.22 -7.96
C HIS A 297 -3.85 -22.93 -8.65
N ILE A 298 -3.07 -21.83 -8.47
CA ILE A 298 -3.31 -20.54 -9.10
C ILE A 298 -2.19 -20.28 -10.11
N PRO A 299 -2.49 -20.05 -11.40
CA PRO A 299 -1.49 -19.81 -12.41
C PRO A 299 -0.74 -18.49 -12.13
N VAL A 300 0.58 -18.53 -12.29
CA VAL A 300 1.47 -17.38 -12.13
C VAL A 300 2.18 -17.11 -13.44
N VAL A 301 2.12 -15.87 -13.93
CA VAL A 301 2.95 -15.41 -15.05
C VAL A 301 4.19 -14.74 -14.46
N ALA A 302 5.35 -15.29 -14.80
CA ALA A 302 6.65 -14.81 -14.36
C ALA A 302 7.66 -14.87 -15.52
N GLN A 303 8.65 -14.01 -15.47
CA GLN A 303 9.82 -14.04 -16.35
C GLN A 303 11.11 -14.11 -15.52
N SER A 304 12.26 -14.21 -16.18
CA SER A 304 13.55 -14.24 -15.50
C SER A 304 13.80 -12.96 -14.69
N THR A 305 14.56 -13.07 -13.61
CA THR A 305 15.01 -11.95 -12.80
C THR A 305 15.66 -10.86 -13.66
N GLY A 306 15.30 -9.60 -13.42
CA GLY A 306 15.78 -8.45 -14.19
C GLY A 306 14.97 -8.16 -15.46
N SER A 307 13.95 -8.94 -15.78
CA SER A 307 13.02 -8.63 -16.87
C SER A 307 12.24 -7.33 -16.59
N ASP A 308 11.71 -6.71 -17.64
CA ASP A 308 10.89 -5.51 -17.50
C ASP A 308 9.54 -5.84 -16.86
N SER A 309 9.30 -5.32 -15.64
CA SER A 309 8.06 -5.53 -14.87
C SER A 309 6.80 -5.23 -15.69
N ALA A 310 6.84 -4.18 -16.52
CA ALA A 310 5.71 -3.82 -17.36
C ALA A 310 5.43 -4.87 -18.45
N SER A 311 6.46 -5.54 -18.97
CA SER A 311 6.30 -6.64 -19.94
C SER A 311 5.69 -7.88 -19.30
N VAL A 312 6.15 -8.25 -18.10
CA VAL A 312 5.57 -9.38 -17.34
C VAL A 312 4.07 -9.17 -17.11
N ILE A 313 3.69 -7.99 -16.68
CA ILE A 313 2.29 -7.65 -16.39
C ILE A 313 1.45 -7.62 -17.66
N PHE A 314 2.00 -7.11 -18.77
CA PHE A 314 1.35 -7.12 -20.07
C PHE A 314 1.06 -8.56 -20.55
N ASP A 315 2.06 -9.44 -20.48
CA ASP A 315 1.90 -10.86 -20.84
C ASP A 315 0.87 -11.56 -19.94
N ALA A 316 0.84 -11.19 -18.65
CA ALA A 316 -0.16 -11.69 -17.72
C ALA A 316 -1.58 -11.24 -18.09
N MET A 317 -1.77 -9.98 -18.51
CA MET A 317 -3.07 -9.48 -18.96
C MET A 317 -3.55 -10.23 -20.22
N GLN A 318 -2.66 -10.43 -21.20
CA GLN A 318 -2.97 -11.21 -22.39
C GLN A 318 -3.32 -12.66 -22.05
N SER A 319 -2.51 -13.30 -21.20
CA SER A 319 -2.73 -14.68 -20.77
C SER A 319 -4.05 -14.85 -20.00
N ALA A 320 -4.36 -13.91 -19.11
CA ALA A 320 -5.60 -13.91 -18.33
C ALA A 320 -6.83 -13.75 -19.22
N ALA A 321 -6.79 -12.81 -20.18
CA ALA A 321 -7.88 -12.61 -21.14
C ALA A 321 -8.09 -13.84 -22.04
N ALA A 322 -7.01 -14.43 -22.57
CA ALA A 322 -7.07 -15.63 -23.41
C ALA A 322 -7.65 -16.84 -22.68
N ARG A 323 -7.44 -16.93 -21.35
CA ARG A 323 -7.97 -18.02 -20.49
C ARG A 323 -9.28 -17.66 -19.80
N ASN A 324 -9.89 -16.51 -20.12
CA ASN A 324 -11.14 -16.02 -19.51
C ASN A 324 -11.08 -15.97 -17.97
N ILE A 325 -9.94 -15.57 -17.42
CA ILE A 325 -9.72 -15.41 -15.99
C ILE A 325 -10.54 -14.22 -15.47
N ASP A 326 -11.18 -14.38 -14.30
CA ASP A 326 -12.00 -13.33 -13.70
C ASP A 326 -11.14 -12.21 -13.09
N ILE A 327 -10.04 -12.57 -12.39
CA ILE A 327 -9.22 -11.60 -11.64
C ILE A 327 -7.73 -11.83 -11.92
N LEU A 328 -7.02 -10.77 -12.28
CA LEU A 328 -5.56 -10.74 -12.34
C LEU A 328 -5.03 -9.86 -11.19
N ILE A 329 -4.17 -10.42 -10.34
CA ILE A 329 -3.48 -9.67 -9.29
C ILE A 329 -2.00 -9.55 -9.67
N ALA A 330 -1.52 -8.33 -9.85
CA ALA A 330 -0.14 -8.03 -10.25
C ALA A 330 0.67 -7.53 -9.04
N ASP A 331 1.75 -8.24 -8.69
CA ASP A 331 2.76 -7.80 -7.73
C ASP A 331 3.69 -6.78 -8.38
N THR A 332 4.29 -5.89 -7.59
CA THR A 332 5.26 -4.90 -8.05
C THR A 332 6.44 -4.78 -7.10
N ALA A 333 7.55 -4.28 -7.59
CA ALA A 333 8.70 -3.89 -6.78
C ALA A 333 8.31 -2.84 -5.72
N GLY A 334 9.08 -2.78 -4.63
CA GLY A 334 8.82 -1.87 -3.51
C GLY A 334 10.09 -1.23 -2.94
N ARG A 335 11.17 -1.11 -3.70
CA ARG A 335 12.44 -0.53 -3.25
C ARG A 335 12.37 0.99 -3.15
N LEU A 336 12.03 1.51 -1.96
CA LEU A 336 11.87 2.95 -1.73
C LEU A 336 13.21 3.71 -1.69
N GLN A 337 14.33 3.03 -1.46
CA GLN A 337 15.68 3.62 -1.52
C GLN A 337 15.93 4.30 -2.87
N ASN A 338 15.42 3.70 -3.96
CA ASN A 338 15.44 4.30 -5.29
C ASN A 338 14.06 4.86 -5.69
N LYS A 339 13.57 5.78 -4.88
CA LYS A 339 12.21 6.35 -4.92
C LYS A 339 11.77 6.79 -6.32
N ASN A 340 12.61 7.55 -7.04
CA ASN A 340 12.24 8.10 -8.34
C ASN A 340 12.10 7.00 -9.39
N ASN A 341 13.05 6.05 -9.42
CA ASN A 341 13.01 4.93 -10.35
C ASN A 341 11.79 4.03 -10.10
N LEU A 342 11.45 3.78 -8.81
CA LEU A 342 10.27 3.01 -8.46
C LEU A 342 8.98 3.69 -8.94
N MET A 343 8.84 4.99 -8.72
CA MET A 343 7.66 5.74 -9.16
C MET A 343 7.55 5.78 -10.69
N ASP A 344 8.66 5.93 -11.39
CA ASP A 344 8.67 5.92 -12.87
C ASP A 344 8.37 4.52 -13.44
N GLU A 345 8.83 3.46 -12.78
CA GLU A 345 8.47 2.08 -13.12
C GLU A 345 6.96 1.84 -12.94
N LEU A 346 6.38 2.24 -11.82
CA LEU A 346 4.94 2.11 -11.57
C LEU A 346 4.11 2.90 -12.60
N LYS A 347 4.50 4.13 -12.92
CA LYS A 347 3.87 4.91 -14.00
C LYS A 347 3.97 4.20 -15.36
N LYS A 348 5.11 3.56 -15.63
CA LYS A 348 5.30 2.77 -16.87
C LYS A 348 4.35 1.58 -16.89
N ILE A 349 4.25 0.83 -15.79
CA ILE A 349 3.32 -0.30 -15.65
C ILE A 349 1.89 0.14 -15.94
N VAL A 350 1.39 1.16 -15.24
CA VAL A 350 0.03 1.69 -15.45
C VAL A 350 -0.20 2.14 -16.89
N ARG A 351 0.79 2.81 -17.50
CA ARG A 351 0.70 3.21 -18.91
C ARG A 351 0.62 2.01 -19.86
N VAL A 352 1.34 0.94 -19.59
CA VAL A 352 1.33 -0.28 -20.40
C VAL A 352 0.01 -1.03 -20.23
N MET A 353 -0.51 -1.12 -19.01
CA MET A 353 -1.85 -1.69 -18.75
C MET A 353 -2.93 -0.96 -19.56
N LYS A 354 -2.92 0.38 -19.53
CA LYS A 354 -3.88 1.23 -20.28
C LYS A 354 -3.75 1.11 -21.79
N LYS A 355 -2.62 0.68 -22.32
CA LYS A 355 -2.49 0.38 -23.77
C LYS A 355 -3.21 -0.90 -24.16
N TYR A 356 -3.33 -1.85 -23.23
CA TYR A 356 -4.06 -3.08 -23.46
C TYR A 356 -5.56 -2.93 -23.20
N ASP A 357 -5.91 -2.31 -22.08
CA ASP A 357 -7.28 -1.95 -21.69
C ASP A 357 -7.27 -0.54 -21.09
N GLU A 358 -7.92 0.42 -21.71
CA GLU A 358 -7.95 1.82 -21.27
C GLU A 358 -8.47 2.00 -19.85
N THR A 359 -9.27 1.05 -19.37
CA THR A 359 -9.84 1.05 -18.01
C THR A 359 -8.96 0.39 -16.96
N ALA A 360 -7.92 -0.35 -17.38
CA ALA A 360 -6.99 -1.01 -16.46
C ALA A 360 -5.87 -0.07 -15.97
N PRO A 361 -5.32 -0.29 -14.76
CA PRO A 361 -5.80 -1.23 -13.75
C PRO A 361 -7.13 -0.76 -13.15
N HIS A 362 -8.01 -1.72 -12.78
CA HIS A 362 -9.32 -1.42 -12.22
C HIS A 362 -9.24 -1.07 -10.73
N GLU A 363 -8.23 -1.62 -10.05
CA GLU A 363 -7.87 -1.26 -8.67
C GLU A 363 -6.35 -1.08 -8.58
N ILE A 364 -5.90 0.03 -7.98
CA ILE A 364 -4.51 0.26 -7.56
C ILE A 364 -4.50 0.26 -6.03
N MET A 365 -4.11 -0.87 -5.46
CA MET A 365 -4.18 -1.11 -4.03
C MET A 365 -2.82 -0.90 -3.38
N LEU A 366 -2.72 0.09 -2.50
CA LEU A 366 -1.54 0.32 -1.69
C LEU A 366 -1.56 -0.58 -0.46
N THR A 367 -0.51 -1.38 -0.28
CA THR A 367 -0.29 -2.10 0.98
C THR A 367 0.59 -1.26 1.89
N LEU A 368 0.12 -1.02 3.12
CA LEU A 368 0.81 -0.28 4.18
C LEU A 368 0.97 -1.13 5.42
N ASP A 369 2.10 -1.00 6.09
CA ASP A 369 2.36 -1.58 7.41
C ASP A 369 1.96 -0.58 8.50
N ALA A 370 0.98 -0.94 9.33
CA ALA A 370 0.52 -0.10 10.43
C ALA A 370 1.64 0.22 11.44
N GLY A 371 2.64 -0.66 11.57
CA GLY A 371 3.79 -0.47 12.46
C GLY A 371 4.72 0.67 12.05
N THR A 372 4.64 1.13 10.78
CA THR A 372 5.45 2.27 10.31
C THR A 372 4.93 3.63 10.82
N GLY A 373 3.73 3.66 11.41
CA GLY A 373 3.15 4.89 11.99
C GLY A 373 3.06 6.02 10.97
N GLN A 374 3.45 7.24 11.35
CA GLN A 374 3.35 8.43 10.50
C GLN A 374 4.13 8.34 9.17
N ASN A 375 5.12 7.46 9.06
CA ASN A 375 5.80 7.23 7.78
C ASN A 375 4.87 6.62 6.72
N ALA A 376 3.81 5.88 7.13
CA ALA A 376 2.80 5.37 6.21
C ALA A 376 2.07 6.50 5.46
N ILE A 377 1.88 7.66 6.09
CA ILE A 377 1.28 8.86 5.47
C ILE A 377 2.14 9.36 4.31
N SER A 378 3.46 9.44 4.54
CA SER A 378 4.41 9.87 3.49
C SER A 378 4.43 8.89 2.33
N GLN A 379 4.34 7.58 2.61
CA GLN A 379 4.24 6.54 1.58
C GLN A 379 2.93 6.69 0.81
N ALA A 380 1.78 6.78 1.48
CA ALA A 380 0.47 6.94 0.84
C ALA A 380 0.44 8.15 -0.10
N LYS A 381 0.97 9.29 0.35
CA LYS A 381 1.08 10.49 -0.47
C LYS A 381 1.91 10.25 -1.74
N LEU A 382 3.10 9.66 -1.57
CA LEU A 382 4.02 9.41 -2.68
C LEU A 382 3.42 8.49 -3.75
N PHE A 383 2.84 7.35 -3.33
CA PHE A 383 2.23 6.40 -4.27
C PHE A 383 0.98 6.99 -4.92
N ASN A 384 0.16 7.76 -4.17
CA ASN A 384 -1.03 8.40 -4.72
C ASN A 384 -0.69 9.44 -5.79
N GLU A 385 0.34 10.26 -5.56
CA GLU A 385 0.85 11.22 -6.55
C GLU A 385 1.42 10.54 -7.80
N ALA A 386 2.00 9.35 -7.64
CA ALA A 386 2.63 8.64 -8.74
C ALA A 386 1.63 7.93 -9.66
N VAL A 387 0.64 7.21 -9.11
CA VAL A 387 -0.21 6.30 -9.88
C VAL A 387 -1.71 6.49 -9.64
N GLY A 388 -2.14 7.30 -8.68
CA GLY A 388 -3.56 7.50 -8.35
C GLY A 388 -4.16 6.26 -7.71
N LEU A 389 -4.02 6.14 -6.39
CA LEU A 389 -4.51 5.00 -5.61
C LEU A 389 -6.05 4.94 -5.63
N THR A 390 -6.60 3.73 -5.61
CA THR A 390 -8.05 3.49 -5.52
C THR A 390 -8.46 2.77 -4.24
N GLY A 391 -7.50 2.15 -3.56
CA GLY A 391 -7.74 1.46 -2.30
C GLY A 391 -6.48 1.22 -1.48
N ILE A 392 -6.67 0.92 -0.21
CA ILE A 392 -5.62 0.66 0.76
C ILE A 392 -5.88 -0.69 1.44
N SER A 393 -4.81 -1.48 1.62
CA SER A 393 -4.74 -2.64 2.50
C SER A 393 -3.77 -2.34 3.64
N LEU A 394 -4.27 -2.28 4.88
CA LEU A 394 -3.45 -2.01 6.06
C LEU A 394 -3.11 -3.31 6.76
N THR A 395 -1.82 -3.60 6.91
CA THR A 395 -1.30 -4.88 7.44
C THR A 395 -0.65 -4.71 8.81
N LYS A 396 -0.34 -5.85 9.46
CA LYS A 396 0.43 -5.94 10.71
C LYS A 396 -0.15 -5.16 11.89
N LEU A 397 -1.47 -5.01 11.93
CA LEU A 397 -2.16 -4.38 13.05
C LEU A 397 -1.94 -5.12 14.37
N ASP A 398 -1.72 -6.45 14.33
CA ASP A 398 -1.44 -7.32 15.48
C ASP A 398 -0.07 -7.07 16.13
N GLY A 399 0.87 -6.52 15.40
CA GLY A 399 2.23 -6.27 15.87
C GLY A 399 2.46 -4.90 16.52
N THR A 400 1.53 -3.94 16.36
CA THR A 400 1.81 -2.53 16.61
C THR A 400 0.95 -1.88 17.69
N ALA A 401 1.55 -0.93 18.41
CA ALA A 401 0.87 0.06 19.25
C ALA A 401 0.50 1.34 18.46
N LYS A 402 0.90 1.44 17.17
CA LYS A 402 0.74 2.61 16.29
C LYS A 402 -0.47 2.50 15.35
N GLY A 403 -1.43 1.63 15.67
CA GLY A 403 -2.62 1.41 14.85
C GLY A 403 -3.50 2.64 14.65
N GLY A 404 -3.29 3.71 15.41
CA GLY A 404 -3.94 5.01 15.22
C GLY A 404 -3.63 5.67 13.87
N VAL A 405 -2.58 5.24 13.19
CA VAL A 405 -2.25 5.72 11.83
C VAL A 405 -3.40 5.53 10.83
N ILE A 406 -4.30 4.55 11.05
CA ILE A 406 -5.48 4.34 10.21
C ILE A 406 -6.38 5.59 10.15
N PHE A 407 -6.54 6.31 11.27
CA PHE A 407 -7.33 7.54 11.33
C PHE A 407 -6.67 8.66 10.52
N ALA A 408 -5.34 8.79 10.62
CA ALA A 408 -4.60 9.77 9.81
C ALA A 408 -4.71 9.48 8.32
N ILE A 409 -4.62 8.22 7.90
CA ILE A 409 -4.79 7.79 6.51
C ILE A 409 -6.21 8.12 6.03
N ALA A 410 -7.23 7.75 6.81
CA ALA A 410 -8.63 7.98 6.48
C ALA A 410 -8.95 9.47 6.32
N ASP A 411 -8.54 10.30 7.28
CA ASP A 411 -8.84 11.73 7.29
C ASP A 411 -8.13 12.49 6.17
N GLN A 412 -6.84 12.19 5.91
CA GLN A 412 -6.02 12.95 4.98
C GLN A 412 -6.23 12.54 3.52
N PHE A 413 -6.41 11.26 3.23
CA PHE A 413 -6.51 10.78 1.85
C PHE A 413 -7.94 10.48 1.40
N ARG A 414 -8.84 10.12 2.30
CA ARG A 414 -10.21 9.68 1.99
C ARG A 414 -10.28 8.57 0.95
N LEU A 415 -9.22 7.78 0.85
CA LEU A 415 -9.16 6.61 -0.01
C LEU A 415 -9.84 5.43 0.69
N PRO A 416 -10.58 4.58 -0.04
CA PRO A 416 -11.16 3.37 0.52
C PRO A 416 -10.12 2.49 1.21
N ILE A 417 -10.36 2.12 2.46
CA ILE A 417 -9.62 1.06 3.12
C ILE A 417 -10.38 -0.23 2.82
N ARG A 418 -9.80 -1.04 1.92
CA ARG A 418 -10.42 -2.28 1.43
C ARG A 418 -10.26 -3.43 2.42
N TYR A 419 -9.03 -3.59 2.94
CA TYR A 419 -8.67 -4.73 3.78
C TYR A 419 -7.81 -4.31 4.96
N ILE A 420 -7.95 -5.07 6.05
CA ILE A 420 -7.06 -5.03 7.22
C ILE A 420 -6.48 -6.41 7.51
N GLY A 421 -5.20 -6.45 7.89
CA GLY A 421 -4.48 -7.65 8.29
C GLY A 421 -4.15 -7.61 9.78
N VAL A 422 -4.61 -8.64 10.51
CA VAL A 422 -4.46 -8.79 11.96
C VAL A 422 -3.70 -10.05 12.35
N GLY A 423 -2.85 -10.56 11.45
CA GLY A 423 -2.05 -11.76 11.66
C GLY A 423 -1.61 -12.40 10.35
N GLU A 424 -0.96 -13.56 10.45
CA GLU A 424 -0.33 -14.24 9.31
C GLU A 424 -1.26 -15.21 8.56
N LYS A 425 -2.30 -15.74 9.22
CA LYS A 425 -3.22 -16.70 8.63
C LYS A 425 -4.06 -16.10 7.50
N ILE A 426 -4.59 -16.95 6.63
CA ILE A 426 -5.44 -16.52 5.50
C ILE A 426 -6.67 -15.75 6.02
N GLU A 427 -7.29 -16.25 7.09
CA GLU A 427 -8.47 -15.64 7.69
C GLU A 427 -8.18 -14.33 8.44
N ASP A 428 -6.91 -13.97 8.65
CA ASP A 428 -6.50 -12.73 9.31
C ASP A 428 -6.46 -11.52 8.37
N LEU A 429 -6.73 -11.73 7.07
CA LEU A 429 -7.02 -10.65 6.12
C LEU A 429 -8.53 -10.56 5.90
N ARG A 430 -9.13 -9.43 6.22
CA ARG A 430 -10.57 -9.20 6.08
C ARG A 430 -10.87 -7.84 5.47
N GLU A 431 -12.04 -7.73 4.90
CA GLU A 431 -12.61 -6.45 4.51
C GLU A 431 -12.70 -5.54 5.72
N PHE A 432 -12.38 -4.26 5.51
CA PHE A 432 -12.42 -3.28 6.56
C PHE A 432 -13.87 -2.90 6.88
N ASN A 433 -14.21 -2.96 8.15
CA ASN A 433 -15.48 -2.49 8.69
C ASN A 433 -15.20 -1.50 9.82
N ALA A 434 -15.58 -0.22 9.63
CA ALA A 434 -15.29 0.84 10.59
C ALA A 434 -15.93 0.58 11.95
N LYS A 435 -17.17 0.10 11.97
CA LYS A 435 -17.91 -0.17 13.21
C LYS A 435 -17.27 -1.30 14.01
N GLU A 436 -16.96 -2.44 13.36
CA GLU A 436 -16.29 -3.56 14.03
C GLU A 436 -14.91 -3.15 14.53
N PHE A 437 -14.20 -2.30 13.78
CA PHE A 437 -12.87 -1.81 14.19
C PHE A 437 -12.96 -0.94 15.44
N ILE A 438 -13.88 0.02 15.48
CA ILE A 438 -14.13 0.89 16.65
C ILE A 438 -14.60 0.05 17.84
N GLU A 439 -15.53 -0.88 17.64
CA GLU A 439 -15.98 -1.79 18.71
C GLU A 439 -14.81 -2.59 19.27
N ALA A 440 -13.96 -3.20 18.41
CA ALA A 440 -12.80 -3.96 18.85
C ALA A 440 -11.76 -3.11 19.58
N LEU A 441 -11.58 -1.85 19.16
CA LEU A 441 -10.64 -0.92 19.77
C LEU A 441 -11.06 -0.51 21.19
N PHE A 442 -12.38 -0.34 21.42
CA PHE A 442 -12.95 0.16 22.66
C PHE A 442 -13.63 -0.91 23.53
N VAL A 443 -13.68 -2.17 23.06
CA VAL A 443 -14.24 -3.27 23.85
C VAL A 443 -13.45 -3.47 25.14
N HIS A 444 -14.14 -3.70 26.27
CA HIS A 444 -13.50 -4.10 27.52
C HIS A 444 -13.50 -5.62 27.60
N GLU A 445 -12.36 -6.22 27.93
CA GLU A 445 -12.32 -7.57 28.48
C GLU A 445 -12.76 -7.41 29.95
N GLU A 446 -13.96 -7.89 30.26
CA GLU A 446 -14.34 -8.11 31.65
C GLU A 446 -13.38 -9.20 32.18
N GLU A 447 -12.59 -8.86 33.22
CA GLU A 447 -11.72 -9.80 33.92
C GLU A 447 -12.52 -10.95 34.58
#